data_8f60e2b87fd8fe31937936244f64b6ce
#
_entry.id   8f60e2b87fd8fe31937936244f64b6ce
#
_cell.length_a   1.000
_cell.length_b   1.000
_cell.length_c   1.000
_cell.angle_alpha   90.00
_cell.angle_beta   90.00
_cell.angle_gamma   90.00
#
_symmetry.space_group_name_H-M   'P 1'
#
loop_
_entity.id
_entity.type
_entity.pdbx_description
1 polymer ?
#
loop_
_entity_poly.entity_id
_entity_poly.type
_entity_poly.pdbx_seq_one_letter_code
_entity_poly.pdbx_strand_id
1 'polypeptide(L)'
;LVSLWGGAFNLTEAQKSDLKEVREKKGTRILYCQHIMDIGRSMTPASVENDHIVDGVQYNSYEEAMAAYWGWYATGNHSTYNNHYGDGSPEGIEAAIRKYAQVIADSVNKYDYDGFDIDYEPSWGYPGNISSHPERMHILLDELSKNFGPKSGTGRILMVDGEPQTLNTESGGLLDYYVIQAYYSPGDTDLDTRFNKLLAKFGSIEDEAAILRKTVWCEDFERHK
;
A
#
# COMPACT_ATOMS: atom_id res chain seq x y z
N LEU A 1 -3.36 17.17 -1.20
CA LEU A 1 -3.76 15.76 -1.14
C LEU A 1 -4.58 15.50 0.10
N VAL A 2 -5.50 14.53 0.03
CA VAL A 2 -6.21 13.94 1.17
C VAL A 2 -6.17 12.43 0.98
N SER A 3 -5.64 11.71 1.96
CA SER A 3 -5.68 10.25 2.02
C SER A 3 -6.81 9.79 2.94
N LEU A 4 -7.66 8.91 2.46
CA LEU A 4 -8.80 8.36 3.20
C LEU A 4 -8.36 7.09 3.93
N TRP A 5 -8.14 7.20 5.21
CA TRP A 5 -7.78 6.11 6.12
C TRP A 5 -9.04 5.43 6.65
N GLY A 6 -9.30 4.22 6.18
CA GLY A 6 -10.49 3.47 6.57
C GLY A 6 -11.79 4.02 5.99
N GLY A 7 -12.79 3.15 5.85
CA GLY A 7 -14.13 3.54 5.42
C GLY A 7 -14.27 4.14 4.02
N ALA A 8 -13.21 4.20 3.23
CA ALA A 8 -13.20 4.85 1.92
C ALA A 8 -14.27 4.32 0.94
N PHE A 9 -14.68 3.08 1.10
CA PHE A 9 -15.73 2.46 0.26
C PHE A 9 -17.15 2.55 0.85
N ASN A 10 -17.29 3.14 2.04
CA ASN A 10 -18.53 3.24 2.79
C ASN A 10 -18.87 4.70 3.17
N LEU A 11 -18.49 5.66 2.33
CA LEU A 11 -18.77 7.07 2.55
C LEU A 11 -20.27 7.36 2.52
N THR A 12 -20.72 8.19 3.46
CA THR A 12 -22.07 8.76 3.45
C THR A 12 -22.24 9.75 2.29
N GLU A 13 -23.48 10.03 1.90
CA GLU A 13 -23.74 11.01 0.84
C GLU A 13 -23.21 12.42 1.18
N ALA A 14 -23.23 12.81 2.45
CA ALA A 14 -22.64 14.07 2.90
C ALA A 14 -21.11 14.08 2.66
N GLN A 15 -20.40 13.02 3.07
CA GLN A 15 -18.95 12.90 2.84
C GLN A 15 -18.61 12.89 1.34
N LYS A 16 -19.39 12.18 0.51
CA LYS A 16 -19.19 12.21 -0.95
C LYS A 16 -19.39 13.61 -1.52
N SER A 17 -20.40 14.35 -1.04
CA SER A 17 -20.65 15.74 -1.45
C SER A 17 -19.50 16.64 -1.06
N ASP A 18 -18.97 16.51 0.16
CA ASP A 18 -17.82 17.32 0.62
C ASP A 18 -16.55 17.03 -0.19
N LEU A 19 -16.25 15.74 -0.47
CA LEU A 19 -15.12 15.36 -1.31
C LEU A 19 -15.25 15.93 -2.72
N LYS A 20 -16.46 15.89 -3.30
CA LYS A 20 -16.72 16.48 -4.61
C LYS A 20 -16.48 18.00 -4.58
N GLU A 21 -16.99 18.67 -3.57
CA GLU A 21 -16.83 20.14 -3.42
C GLU A 21 -15.35 20.56 -3.31
N VAL A 22 -14.54 19.86 -2.51
CA VAL A 22 -13.13 20.20 -2.35
C VAL A 22 -12.32 19.87 -3.61
N ARG A 23 -12.69 18.84 -4.38
CA ARG A 23 -12.10 18.59 -5.69
C ARG A 23 -12.39 19.70 -6.67
N GLU A 24 -13.67 20.09 -6.82
CA GLU A 24 -14.10 21.10 -7.79
C GLU A 24 -13.60 22.49 -7.44
N LYS A 25 -13.65 22.89 -6.16
CA LYS A 25 -13.31 24.26 -5.73
C LYS A 25 -11.85 24.47 -5.40
N LYS A 26 -11.12 23.42 -5.00
CA LYS A 26 -9.74 23.51 -4.50
C LYS A 26 -8.74 22.69 -5.32
N GLY A 27 -9.19 21.88 -6.26
CA GLY A 27 -8.33 20.94 -6.97
C GLY A 27 -7.72 19.88 -6.06
N THR A 28 -8.37 19.57 -4.93
CA THR A 28 -7.88 18.58 -3.98
C THR A 28 -7.92 17.20 -4.61
N ARG A 29 -6.80 16.49 -4.54
CA ARG A 29 -6.69 15.09 -4.96
C ARG A 29 -7.02 14.18 -3.77
N ILE A 30 -7.87 13.18 -4.00
CA ILE A 30 -8.37 12.26 -2.97
C ILE A 30 -7.81 10.87 -3.26
N LEU A 31 -7.05 10.32 -2.31
CA LEU A 31 -6.45 8.99 -2.42
C LEU A 31 -7.15 8.01 -1.48
N TYR A 32 -7.20 6.77 -1.89
CA TYR A 32 -7.49 5.67 -0.98
C TYR A 32 -6.21 5.25 -0.28
N CYS A 33 -6.23 5.17 1.04
CA CYS A 33 -5.12 4.67 1.86
C CYS A 33 -5.43 3.29 2.41
N GLN A 34 -4.44 2.40 2.36
CA GLN A 34 -4.53 1.06 2.92
C GLN A 34 -3.21 0.59 3.49
N HIS A 35 -3.27 0.06 4.71
CA HIS A 35 -2.14 -0.63 5.30
C HIS A 35 -1.92 -1.98 4.60
N ILE A 36 -0.79 -2.12 3.94
CA ILE A 36 -0.39 -3.34 3.22
C ILE A 36 0.51 -4.18 4.10
N MET A 37 -0.03 -5.30 4.59
CA MET A 37 0.67 -6.32 5.36
C MET A 37 0.63 -7.66 4.64
N ASP A 38 -0.56 -8.27 4.63
CA ASP A 38 -0.83 -9.57 4.01
C ASP A 38 -1.59 -9.41 2.71
N ILE A 39 -1.45 -10.40 1.84
CA ILE A 39 -2.26 -10.50 0.63
C ILE A 39 -3.76 -10.52 0.99
N GLY A 40 -4.55 -9.78 0.23
CA GLY A 40 -6.00 -9.77 0.35
C GLY A 40 -6.56 -8.83 1.41
N ARG A 41 -5.73 -8.24 2.27
CA ARG A 41 -6.20 -7.35 3.34
C ARG A 41 -7.13 -6.26 2.79
N SER A 42 -8.29 -6.11 3.42
CA SER A 42 -9.36 -5.16 3.05
C SER A 42 -9.98 -5.34 1.66
N MET A 43 -9.53 -6.33 0.88
CA MET A 43 -10.01 -6.60 -0.48
C MET A 43 -10.63 -8.00 -0.62
N THR A 44 -10.48 -8.84 0.38
CA THR A 44 -11.06 -10.17 0.37
C THR A 44 -12.57 -10.09 0.64
N PRO A 45 -13.42 -10.79 -0.13
CA PRO A 45 -14.85 -10.83 0.15
C PRO A 45 -15.16 -11.43 1.52
N ALA A 46 -16.20 -10.90 2.18
CA ALA A 46 -16.62 -11.36 3.51
C ALA A 46 -16.95 -12.87 3.55
N SER A 47 -17.49 -13.43 2.46
CA SER A 47 -17.73 -14.88 2.36
C SER A 47 -16.45 -15.70 2.44
N VAL A 48 -15.33 -15.18 1.96
CA VAL A 48 -14.02 -15.82 2.04
C VAL A 48 -13.42 -15.64 3.44
N GLU A 49 -13.40 -14.40 3.94
CA GLU A 49 -12.80 -14.06 5.24
C GLU A 49 -13.53 -14.69 6.44
N ASN A 50 -14.86 -14.62 6.45
CA ASN A 50 -15.66 -14.98 7.62
C ASN A 50 -16.27 -16.38 7.50
N ASP A 51 -16.71 -16.74 6.30
CA ASP A 51 -17.45 -17.97 6.08
C ASP A 51 -16.58 -19.07 5.46
N HIS A 52 -15.35 -18.74 5.01
CA HIS A 52 -14.43 -19.63 4.30
C HIS A 52 -15.04 -20.25 3.03
N ILE A 53 -15.88 -19.49 2.32
CA ILE A 53 -16.57 -19.93 1.09
C ILE A 53 -15.96 -19.21 -0.12
N VAL A 54 -15.49 -19.99 -1.09
CA VAL A 54 -14.99 -19.50 -2.38
C VAL A 54 -15.77 -20.20 -3.49
N ASP A 55 -16.45 -19.43 -4.35
CA ASP A 55 -17.24 -19.92 -5.48
C ASP A 55 -18.24 -21.05 -5.10
N GLY A 56 -18.84 -20.93 -3.91
CA GLY A 56 -19.78 -21.88 -3.36
C GLY A 56 -19.18 -23.14 -2.73
N VAL A 57 -17.84 -23.23 -2.67
CA VAL A 57 -17.12 -24.34 -2.02
C VAL A 57 -16.69 -23.91 -0.62
N GLN A 58 -17.05 -24.73 0.39
CA GLN A 58 -16.65 -24.56 1.78
C GLN A 58 -15.23 -25.10 2.02
N TYR A 59 -14.35 -24.30 2.61
CA TYR A 59 -13.00 -24.68 3.03
C TYR A 59 -12.93 -24.89 4.54
N ASN A 60 -11.95 -25.69 4.99
CA ASN A 60 -11.85 -26.07 6.39
C ASN A 60 -11.18 -25.00 7.27
N SER A 61 -10.41 -24.09 6.67
CA SER A 61 -9.74 -23.01 7.38
C SER A 61 -9.75 -21.70 6.58
N TYR A 62 -9.49 -20.62 7.29
CA TYR A 62 -9.28 -19.30 6.71
C TYR A 62 -8.14 -19.30 5.67
N GLU A 63 -7.02 -19.93 5.99
CA GLU A 63 -5.84 -19.97 5.13
C GLU A 63 -6.10 -20.72 3.83
N GLU A 64 -6.84 -21.85 3.91
CA GLU A 64 -7.24 -22.61 2.72
C GLU A 64 -8.18 -21.77 1.83
N ALA A 65 -9.14 -21.07 2.41
CA ALA A 65 -10.06 -20.19 1.68
C ALA A 65 -9.32 -19.01 1.05
N MET A 66 -8.41 -18.37 1.79
CA MET A 66 -7.57 -17.28 1.27
C MET A 66 -6.72 -17.75 0.09
N ALA A 67 -6.08 -18.91 0.21
CA ALA A 67 -5.28 -19.47 -0.88
C ALA A 67 -6.14 -19.88 -2.09
N ALA A 68 -7.32 -20.43 -1.86
CA ALA A 68 -8.24 -20.77 -2.96
C ALA A 68 -8.70 -19.51 -3.71
N TYR A 69 -8.98 -18.41 -2.98
CA TYR A 69 -9.42 -17.16 -3.58
C TYR A 69 -8.29 -16.40 -4.28
N TRP A 70 -7.13 -16.25 -3.61
CA TRP A 70 -6.02 -15.44 -4.13
C TRP A 70 -5.05 -16.23 -5.02
N GLY A 71 -5.00 -17.55 -4.88
CA GLY A 71 -4.02 -18.45 -5.52
C GLY A 71 -2.90 -18.89 -4.58
N TRP A 72 -2.60 -18.06 -3.60
CA TRP A 72 -1.58 -18.29 -2.56
C TRP A 72 -1.92 -17.52 -1.29
N TYR A 73 -1.55 -18.11 -0.16
CA TYR A 73 -1.54 -17.46 1.16
C TYR A 73 -0.42 -18.07 2.01
N ALA A 74 0.15 -17.29 2.92
CA ALA A 74 1.18 -17.80 3.81
C ALA A 74 0.98 -17.31 5.25
N THR A 75 1.19 -18.20 6.20
CA THR A 75 1.23 -17.93 7.62
C THR A 75 2.54 -18.41 8.23
N GLY A 76 2.88 -17.91 9.40
CA GLY A 76 4.06 -18.34 10.12
C GLY A 76 4.37 -17.39 11.27
N ASN A 77 5.51 -17.59 11.92
CA ASN A 77 6.00 -16.57 12.83
C ASN A 77 6.71 -15.45 12.03
N HIS A 78 6.69 -14.26 12.57
CA HIS A 78 7.01 -12.95 12.00
C HIS A 78 8.19 -12.84 11.01
N SER A 79 9.07 -13.80 10.92
CA SER A 79 10.26 -13.68 10.06
C SER A 79 10.31 -14.65 8.89
N THR A 80 9.43 -15.62 8.80
CA THR A 80 9.66 -16.70 7.86
C THR A 80 8.46 -17.16 7.04
N TYR A 81 7.22 -16.83 7.36
CA TYR A 81 6.02 -17.29 6.60
C TYR A 81 6.23 -18.62 5.86
N ASN A 82 6.57 -19.65 6.64
CA ASN A 82 7.00 -20.94 6.09
C ASN A 82 5.84 -21.87 5.72
N ASN A 83 4.65 -21.57 6.23
CA ASN A 83 3.47 -22.38 5.94
C ASN A 83 2.73 -21.75 4.76
N HIS A 84 2.91 -22.34 3.60
CA HIS A 84 2.24 -21.92 2.36
C HIS A 84 0.99 -22.77 2.12
N TYR A 85 -0.06 -22.09 1.68
CA TYR A 85 -1.29 -22.66 1.18
C TYR A 85 -1.46 -22.23 -0.28
N GLY A 86 -2.00 -23.09 -1.13
CA GLY A 86 -2.07 -22.83 -2.58
C GLY A 86 -0.72 -23.00 -3.27
N ASP A 87 -0.50 -22.28 -4.36
CA ASP A 87 0.73 -22.37 -5.14
C ASP A 87 1.85 -21.51 -4.52
N GLY A 88 2.71 -22.13 -3.73
CA GLY A 88 3.87 -21.51 -3.09
C GLY A 88 5.11 -21.40 -3.98
N SER A 89 5.03 -21.71 -5.28
CA SER A 89 6.11 -21.43 -6.23
C SER A 89 6.33 -19.94 -6.39
N PRO A 90 7.52 -19.49 -6.79
CA PRO A 90 7.75 -18.07 -7.06
C PRO A 90 6.72 -17.46 -8.02
N GLU A 91 6.35 -18.20 -9.07
CA GLU A 91 5.37 -17.81 -10.08
C GLU A 91 3.94 -17.73 -9.50
N GLY A 92 3.57 -18.68 -8.63
CA GLY A 92 2.29 -18.69 -7.95
C GLY A 92 2.14 -17.51 -6.97
N ILE A 93 3.18 -17.23 -6.20
CA ILE A 93 3.24 -16.08 -5.30
C ILE A 93 3.12 -14.77 -6.09
N GLU A 94 3.89 -14.62 -7.17
CA GLU A 94 3.83 -13.43 -8.03
C GLU A 94 2.42 -13.24 -8.62
N ALA A 95 1.83 -14.31 -9.17
CA ALA A 95 0.48 -14.25 -9.75
C ALA A 95 -0.57 -13.81 -8.73
N ALA A 96 -0.50 -14.32 -7.51
CA ALA A 96 -1.40 -13.96 -6.43
C ALA A 96 -1.26 -12.49 -6.02
N ILE A 97 -0.02 -11.98 -5.91
CA ILE A 97 0.25 -10.58 -5.56
C ILE A 97 -0.23 -9.64 -6.67
N ARG A 98 0.00 -9.99 -7.94
CA ARG A 98 -0.50 -9.21 -9.09
C ARG A 98 -2.03 -9.18 -9.13
N LYS A 99 -2.70 -10.31 -8.85
CA LYS A 99 -4.16 -10.36 -8.70
C LYS A 99 -4.65 -9.42 -7.60
N TYR A 100 -3.98 -9.40 -6.45
CA TYR A 100 -4.32 -8.50 -5.35
C TYR A 100 -4.15 -7.03 -5.74
N ALA A 101 -3.04 -6.68 -6.37
CA ALA A 101 -2.81 -5.33 -6.89
C ALA A 101 -3.89 -4.90 -7.90
N GLN A 102 -4.32 -5.80 -8.78
CA GLN A 102 -5.39 -5.51 -9.74
C GLN A 102 -6.73 -5.25 -9.03
N VAL A 103 -7.09 -6.03 -8.01
CA VAL A 103 -8.33 -5.80 -7.23
C VAL A 103 -8.28 -4.45 -6.50
N ILE A 104 -7.10 -4.04 -5.98
CA ILE A 104 -6.91 -2.69 -5.43
C ILE A 104 -7.14 -1.64 -6.51
N ALA A 105 -6.50 -1.78 -7.67
CA ALA A 105 -6.63 -0.84 -8.78
C ALA A 105 -8.08 -0.71 -9.26
N ASP A 106 -8.79 -1.82 -9.41
CA ASP A 106 -10.19 -1.85 -9.81
C ASP A 106 -11.08 -1.14 -8.78
N SER A 107 -10.79 -1.32 -7.49
CA SER A 107 -11.51 -0.66 -6.40
C SER A 107 -11.29 0.86 -6.42
N VAL A 108 -10.03 1.30 -6.54
CA VAL A 108 -9.70 2.73 -6.65
C VAL A 108 -10.38 3.36 -7.87
N ASN A 109 -10.37 2.66 -9.01
CA ASN A 109 -11.02 3.10 -10.24
C ASN A 109 -12.55 3.18 -10.10
N LYS A 110 -13.17 2.17 -9.51
CA LYS A 110 -14.62 2.09 -9.28
C LYS A 110 -15.15 3.25 -8.43
N TYR A 111 -14.39 3.66 -7.42
CA TYR A 111 -14.77 4.76 -6.53
C TYR A 111 -14.20 6.12 -6.98
N ASP A 112 -13.57 6.17 -8.15
CA ASP A 112 -13.02 7.39 -8.77
C ASP A 112 -12.06 8.15 -7.85
N TYR A 113 -11.19 7.43 -7.14
CA TYR A 113 -10.11 8.07 -6.39
C TYR A 113 -8.96 8.49 -7.31
N ASP A 114 -8.25 9.55 -6.90
CA ASP A 114 -7.15 10.14 -7.67
C ASP A 114 -5.83 9.39 -7.51
N GLY A 115 -5.82 8.29 -6.77
CA GLY A 115 -4.64 7.46 -6.58
C GLY A 115 -4.73 6.55 -5.36
N PHE A 116 -3.61 5.91 -5.09
CA PHE A 116 -3.46 4.95 -4.01
C PHE A 116 -2.27 5.33 -3.11
N ASP A 117 -2.52 5.30 -1.82
CA ASP A 117 -1.57 5.54 -0.75
C ASP A 117 -1.34 4.23 0.01
N ILE A 118 -0.09 3.77 0.05
CA ILE A 118 0.27 2.52 0.71
C ILE A 118 0.87 2.86 2.07
N ASP A 119 0.13 2.57 3.13
CA ASP A 119 0.69 2.53 4.48
C ASP A 119 1.56 1.27 4.61
N TYR A 120 2.89 1.47 4.63
CA TYR A 120 3.90 0.42 4.61
C TYR A 120 4.86 0.55 5.79
N GLU A 121 4.65 -0.29 6.78
CA GLU A 121 5.34 -0.26 8.06
C GLU A 121 5.94 -1.63 8.43
N PRO A 122 6.91 -2.16 7.68
CA PRO A 122 7.44 -3.51 7.91
C PRO A 122 8.18 -3.67 9.24
N SER A 123 8.66 -2.58 9.84
CA SER A 123 9.36 -2.60 11.14
C SER A 123 8.42 -2.37 12.32
N TRP A 124 7.17 -1.96 12.07
CA TRP A 124 6.18 -1.69 13.10
C TRP A 124 5.04 -2.68 13.05
N GLY A 125 4.57 -3.10 14.21
CA GLY A 125 3.43 -3.99 14.33
C GLY A 125 3.72 -5.39 13.85
N TYR A 126 2.84 -5.92 13.00
CA TYR A 126 2.89 -7.28 12.49
C TYR A 126 3.45 -7.28 11.07
N PRO A 127 4.67 -7.78 10.83
CA PRO A 127 5.19 -7.91 9.47
C PRO A 127 4.36 -8.97 8.71
N GLY A 128 3.67 -8.55 7.66
CA GLY A 128 2.79 -9.41 6.87
C GLY A 128 3.52 -10.27 5.83
N ASN A 129 2.77 -11.16 5.19
CA ASN A 129 3.33 -12.05 4.16
C ASN A 129 3.72 -11.33 2.85
N ILE A 130 3.33 -10.05 2.69
CA ILE A 130 3.82 -9.15 1.65
C ILE A 130 4.84 -8.16 2.24
N SER A 131 4.48 -7.41 3.30
CA SER A 131 5.27 -6.27 3.78
C SER A 131 6.65 -6.66 4.33
N SER A 132 6.84 -7.87 4.86
CA SER A 132 8.13 -8.35 5.33
C SER A 132 9.10 -8.76 4.21
N HIS A 133 8.68 -8.68 2.95
CA HIS A 133 9.43 -9.12 1.78
C HIS A 133 9.50 -7.98 0.74
N PRO A 134 10.59 -7.20 0.69
CA PRO A 134 10.71 -6.07 -0.25
C PRO A 134 10.53 -6.46 -1.72
N GLU A 135 10.88 -7.70 -2.09
CA GLU A 135 10.65 -8.25 -3.43
C GLU A 135 9.16 -8.45 -3.73
N ARG A 136 8.35 -8.85 -2.75
CA ARG A 136 6.89 -8.98 -2.90
C ARG A 136 6.22 -7.61 -2.97
N MET A 137 6.70 -6.66 -2.18
CA MET A 137 6.27 -5.26 -2.28
C MET A 137 6.60 -4.68 -3.66
N HIS A 138 7.76 -5.02 -4.22
CA HIS A 138 8.11 -4.59 -5.58
C HIS A 138 7.15 -5.14 -6.64
N ILE A 139 6.76 -6.42 -6.55
CA ILE A 139 5.75 -7.03 -7.45
C ILE A 139 4.41 -6.29 -7.33
N LEU A 140 3.96 -5.99 -6.11
CA LEU A 140 2.74 -5.23 -5.87
C LEU A 140 2.80 -3.84 -6.52
N LEU A 141 3.88 -3.11 -6.28
CA LEU A 141 4.09 -1.77 -6.82
C LEU A 141 4.22 -1.77 -8.34
N ASP A 142 4.91 -2.75 -8.92
CA ASP A 142 5.05 -2.90 -10.36
C ASP A 142 3.67 -3.07 -11.02
N GLU A 143 2.80 -3.93 -10.50
CA GLU A 143 1.45 -4.10 -11.01
C GLU A 143 0.58 -2.85 -10.84
N LEU A 144 0.62 -2.22 -9.65
CA LEU A 144 -0.10 -0.96 -9.38
C LEU A 144 0.36 0.17 -10.29
N SER A 145 1.66 0.21 -10.66
CA SER A 145 2.24 1.25 -11.49
C SER A 145 1.69 1.28 -12.92
N LYS A 146 0.97 0.25 -13.35
CA LYS A 146 0.22 0.25 -14.63
C LYS A 146 -0.99 1.19 -14.59
N ASN A 147 -1.52 1.48 -13.39
CA ASN A 147 -2.71 2.30 -13.18
C ASN A 147 -2.40 3.63 -12.48
N PHE A 148 -1.35 3.68 -11.66
CA PHE A 148 -1.00 4.80 -10.79
C PHE A 148 0.49 5.14 -10.91
N GLY A 149 0.87 6.33 -10.44
CA GLY A 149 2.26 6.73 -10.41
C GLY A 149 2.79 7.29 -11.73
N PRO A 150 4.05 7.72 -11.74
CA PRO A 150 4.61 8.50 -12.85
C PRO A 150 4.73 7.72 -14.16
N LYS A 151 4.75 6.39 -14.11
CA LYS A 151 4.87 5.52 -15.29
C LYS A 151 3.54 5.15 -15.94
N SER A 152 2.42 5.31 -15.23
CA SER A 152 1.09 4.89 -15.72
C SER A 152 0.56 5.75 -16.87
N GLY A 153 0.98 7.01 -16.96
CA GLY A 153 0.42 8.00 -17.89
C GLY A 153 -1.02 8.44 -17.53
N THR A 154 -1.62 7.93 -16.46
CA THR A 154 -2.99 8.26 -16.05
C THR A 154 -3.10 9.57 -15.28
N GLY A 155 -1.98 10.09 -14.76
CA GLY A 155 -1.95 11.21 -13.85
C GLY A 155 -2.47 10.90 -12.44
N ARG A 156 -2.78 9.63 -12.14
CA ARG A 156 -3.16 9.17 -10.80
C ARG A 156 -1.92 8.89 -9.95
N ILE A 157 -2.01 9.19 -8.67
CA ILE A 157 -0.89 9.15 -7.73
C ILE A 157 -0.67 7.74 -7.21
N LEU A 158 0.60 7.34 -7.08
CA LEU A 158 1.04 6.19 -6.29
C LEU A 158 2.05 6.67 -5.27
N MET A 159 1.79 6.46 -3.99
CA MET A 159 2.73 6.82 -2.95
C MET A 159 2.83 5.75 -1.88
N VAL A 160 3.94 5.78 -1.15
CA VAL A 160 4.18 4.92 0.00
C VAL A 160 4.41 5.78 1.23
N ASP A 161 3.58 5.58 2.24
CA ASP A 161 3.60 6.19 3.55
C ASP A 161 4.19 5.21 4.58
N GLY A 162 5.01 5.70 5.49
CA GLY A 162 5.62 4.92 6.57
C GLY A 162 7.12 4.74 6.41
N GLU A 163 7.54 3.59 5.89
CA GLU A 163 8.96 3.20 5.78
C GLU A 163 9.45 2.98 4.34
N PRO A 164 9.29 3.96 3.42
CA PRO A 164 9.67 3.79 2.01
C PRO A 164 11.15 3.42 1.80
N GLN A 165 12.05 3.76 2.72
CA GLN A 165 13.47 3.42 2.67
C GLN A 165 13.76 1.91 2.79
N THR A 166 12.77 1.09 3.15
CA THR A 166 12.91 -0.38 3.24
C THR A 166 12.52 -1.11 1.96
N LEU A 167 11.94 -0.41 0.98
CA LEU A 167 11.61 -0.96 -0.33
C LEU A 167 12.86 -1.36 -1.13
N ASN A 168 12.68 -2.14 -2.19
CA ASN A 168 13.69 -2.33 -3.22
C ASN A 168 13.98 -1.00 -3.94
N THR A 169 15.23 -0.77 -4.33
CA THR A 169 15.66 0.48 -4.97
C THR A 169 14.85 0.79 -6.24
N GLU A 170 14.57 -0.23 -7.05
CA GLU A 170 13.81 -0.11 -8.30
C GLU A 170 12.38 0.40 -8.09
N SER A 171 11.82 0.16 -6.91
CA SER A 171 10.47 0.60 -6.55
C SER A 171 10.34 2.12 -6.48
N GLY A 172 11.42 2.84 -6.17
CA GLY A 172 11.42 4.31 -6.10
C GLY A 172 10.96 4.99 -7.38
N GLY A 173 11.36 4.43 -8.54
CA GLY A 173 10.96 4.95 -9.85
C GLY A 173 9.49 4.73 -10.21
N LEU A 174 8.72 4.01 -9.37
CA LEU A 174 7.29 3.74 -9.56
C LEU A 174 6.40 4.72 -8.78
N LEU A 175 6.97 5.50 -7.85
CA LEU A 175 6.26 6.32 -6.88
C LEU A 175 6.30 7.80 -7.24
N ASP A 176 5.21 8.51 -6.98
CA ASP A 176 5.16 9.98 -7.01
C ASP A 176 5.71 10.60 -5.72
N TYR A 177 5.45 9.96 -4.57
CA TYR A 177 5.85 10.47 -3.27
C TYR A 177 6.36 9.38 -2.32
N TYR A 178 7.34 9.77 -1.51
CA TYR A 178 7.82 9.07 -0.32
C TYR A 178 7.30 9.80 0.90
N VAL A 179 6.38 9.21 1.63
CA VAL A 179 5.80 9.84 2.83
C VAL A 179 6.47 9.24 4.06
N ILE A 180 7.17 10.08 4.83
CA ILE A 180 7.86 9.68 6.04
C ILE A 180 6.98 10.03 7.24
N GLN A 181 6.58 9.02 7.99
CA GLN A 181 5.89 9.20 9.26
C GLN A 181 6.89 9.68 10.32
N ALA A 182 7.06 11.00 10.41
CA ALA A 182 7.98 11.65 11.32
C ALA A 182 7.33 12.00 12.67
N TYR A 183 6.36 11.18 13.10
CA TYR A 183 5.65 11.36 14.35
C TYR A 183 6.62 11.54 15.51
N TYR A 184 6.39 12.60 16.30
CA TYR A 184 7.22 12.95 17.47
C TYR A 184 8.70 13.20 17.15
N SER A 185 9.01 13.65 15.94
CA SER A 185 10.39 14.00 15.61
C SER A 185 10.93 15.05 16.59
N PRO A 186 12.10 14.81 17.20
CA PRO A 186 12.70 15.78 18.13
C PRO A 186 13.32 16.99 17.42
N GLY A 187 13.30 17.06 16.09
CA GLY A 187 13.78 18.18 15.31
C GLY A 187 14.66 17.80 14.13
N ASP A 188 15.36 18.78 13.58
CA ASP A 188 16.06 18.72 12.27
C ASP A 188 17.00 17.51 12.12
N THR A 189 17.78 17.21 13.15
CA THR A 189 18.73 16.07 13.09
C THR A 189 18.05 14.72 12.85
N ASP A 190 16.85 14.51 13.40
CA ASP A 190 16.07 13.29 13.16
C ASP A 190 15.50 13.30 11.74
N LEU A 191 14.98 14.43 11.29
CA LEU A 191 14.46 14.58 9.93
C LEU A 191 15.57 14.37 8.89
N ASP A 192 16.74 14.96 9.09
CA ASP A 192 17.92 14.73 8.24
C ASP A 192 18.32 13.25 8.21
N THR A 193 18.27 12.58 9.37
CA THR A 193 18.60 11.15 9.45
C THR A 193 17.62 10.31 8.65
N ARG A 194 16.32 10.62 8.71
CA ARG A 194 15.29 9.92 7.94
C ARG A 194 15.43 10.18 6.44
N PHE A 195 15.70 11.43 6.05
CA PHE A 195 15.93 11.79 4.65
C PHE A 195 17.19 11.10 4.10
N ASN A 196 18.29 11.07 4.85
CA ASN A 196 19.50 10.37 4.46
C ASN A 196 19.30 8.87 4.21
N LYS A 197 18.33 8.22 4.87
CA LYS A 197 17.96 6.83 4.57
C LYS A 197 17.30 6.72 3.18
N LEU A 198 16.46 7.69 2.78
CA LEU A 198 15.90 7.73 1.42
C LEU A 198 17.01 7.96 0.37
N LEU A 199 17.93 8.89 0.64
CA LEU A 199 19.07 9.14 -0.25
C LEU A 199 19.95 7.89 -0.41
N ALA A 200 20.24 7.20 0.67
CA ALA A 200 21.03 5.97 0.64
C ALA A 200 20.32 4.87 -0.17
N LYS A 201 18.99 4.82 -0.12
CA LYS A 201 18.18 3.82 -0.82
C LYS A 201 18.01 4.13 -2.31
N PHE A 202 17.61 5.35 -2.64
CA PHE A 202 17.17 5.71 -3.98
C PHE A 202 18.15 6.59 -4.76
N GLY A 203 19.24 7.08 -4.14
CA GLY A 203 20.20 7.97 -4.75
C GLY A 203 20.98 7.38 -5.95
N SER A 204 20.87 6.06 -6.19
CA SER A 204 21.43 5.43 -7.38
C SER A 204 20.52 5.53 -8.61
N ILE A 205 19.24 5.84 -8.43
CA ILE A 205 18.22 5.93 -9.51
C ILE A 205 17.60 7.33 -9.66
N GLU A 206 17.69 8.16 -8.63
CA GLU A 206 17.17 9.53 -8.60
C GLU A 206 18.19 10.46 -7.95
N ASP A 207 18.30 11.69 -8.43
CA ASP A 207 19.14 12.69 -7.77
C ASP A 207 18.51 13.20 -6.46
N GLU A 208 19.33 13.78 -5.58
CA GLU A 208 18.90 14.29 -4.28
C GLU A 208 17.74 15.27 -4.39
N ALA A 209 17.78 16.17 -5.38
CA ALA A 209 16.74 17.17 -5.58
C ALA A 209 15.41 16.52 -6.03
N ALA A 210 15.47 15.43 -6.78
CA ALA A 210 14.27 14.65 -7.15
C ALA A 210 13.69 13.93 -5.94
N ILE A 211 14.53 13.26 -5.14
CA ILE A 211 14.10 12.59 -3.91
C ILE A 211 13.48 13.60 -2.93
N LEU A 212 14.12 14.76 -2.75
CA LEU A 212 13.59 15.81 -1.87
C LEU A 212 12.21 16.31 -2.33
N ARG A 213 12.00 16.52 -3.62
CA ARG A 213 10.70 16.95 -4.17
C ARG A 213 9.59 15.90 -3.98
N LYS A 214 9.95 14.62 -3.92
CA LYS A 214 9.02 13.51 -3.67
C LYS A 214 8.78 13.26 -2.18
N THR A 215 9.61 13.80 -1.29
CA THR A 215 9.51 13.55 0.15
C THR A 215 8.41 14.39 0.78
N VAL A 216 7.52 13.73 1.50
CA VAL A 216 6.46 14.33 2.32
C VAL A 216 6.69 13.94 3.78
N TRP A 217 6.56 14.90 4.67
CA TRP A 217 6.71 14.68 6.11
C TRP A 217 5.34 14.64 6.77
N CYS A 218 5.03 13.55 7.48
CA CYS A 218 3.84 13.43 8.29
C CYS A 218 4.15 13.69 9.76
N GLU A 219 3.30 14.51 10.41
CA GLU A 219 3.34 14.77 11.83
C GLU A 219 1.98 14.52 12.47
N ASP A 220 1.96 14.07 13.72
CA ASP A 220 0.75 13.88 14.52
C ASP A 220 0.36 15.17 15.25
N PHE A 221 -0.53 15.94 14.65
CA PHE A 221 -1.01 17.20 15.23
C PHE A 221 -2.02 17.02 16.38
N GLU A 222 -2.57 15.85 16.60
CA GLU A 222 -3.55 15.62 17.66
C GLU A 222 -2.92 15.72 19.05
N ARG A 223 -1.65 15.40 19.16
CA ARG A 223 -0.91 15.33 20.44
C ARG A 223 -0.02 16.56 20.70
N HIS A 224 0.18 17.40 19.72
CA HIS A 224 0.89 18.68 19.86
C HIS A 224 -0.13 19.80 20.14
N LYS A 225 -0.42 20.00 21.43
CA LYS A 225 -1.19 21.16 21.91
C LYS A 225 -0.26 22.22 22.46
#